data_56c922f44fd3663f10b1bd3597b5d337
#
_entry.id   56c922f44fd3663f10b1bd3597b5d337
#
_cell.length_a   1.000
_cell.length_b   1.000
_cell.length_c   1.000
_cell.angle_alpha   90.00
_cell.angle_beta   90.00
_cell.angle_gamma   90.00
#
_symmetry.space_group_name_H-M   'P 1'
#
loop_
_entity.id
_entity.type
_entity.pdbx_description
1 polymer ?
#
loop_
_entity_poly.entity_id
_entity_poly.type
_entity_poly.pdbx_seq_one_letter_code
_entity_poly.pdbx_strand_id
1 'polypeptide(L)'
;MRRLTAEEVRVARRDVVDTATLRRASEIVERVRSGGEPELRALAEEFGDLQPGQPLILRREELERAANEVEPETLALLERTADRIAAFADAQKRSVVDLKVSVPGGIAGHSVAPVERAGCYAPGGRYPLPSSVLMTAVTARAAGVAEVLVATPRPAALTLAAAAVAGADAVLAVGGAQAIAALAYGAGSVPACDVVVGPGNRWVAAAKRLVAGDVGIDMVAGPSELVVFADDSADPATVAADLLAQAEHDPDALPVLVTPSSTLADAVDAELERQLVDLPTRTVAEAALDHGFTVVTADIGEAIRVCNGLAPEHLQVLTNDAHAIAERLDHWGGLFIGAASAEVFGDYGVGPNHTLPTGGVARFNGGLSVLDFLRIRTWLKLESGDEADAMATDAAALARLEGLEAHARAAERRIRGS
;
A
#
# COMPACT_ATOMS: atom_id res chain seq x y z
N MET A 1 18.05 -10.56 20.05
CA MET A 1 16.88 -9.66 20.20
C MET A 1 16.29 -9.72 21.60
N ARG A 2 15.54 -8.67 22.04
CA ARG A 2 14.87 -8.65 23.35
C ARG A 2 13.81 -9.75 23.45
N ARG A 3 13.78 -10.50 24.57
CA ARG A 3 12.76 -11.54 24.81
C ARG A 3 11.55 -10.93 25.49
N LEU A 4 10.35 -11.24 24.99
CA LEU A 4 9.06 -10.85 25.56
C LEU A 4 8.18 -12.08 25.76
N THR A 5 7.32 -12.04 26.76
CA THR A 5 6.18 -12.97 26.88
C THR A 5 5.01 -12.50 26.02
N ALA A 6 4.08 -13.39 25.71
CA ALA A 6 2.86 -13.04 24.98
C ALA A 6 2.04 -11.93 25.66
N GLU A 7 2.05 -11.85 27.00
CA GLU A 7 1.35 -10.83 27.77
C GLU A 7 2.02 -9.45 27.70
N GLU A 8 3.34 -9.41 27.51
CA GLU A 8 4.12 -8.17 27.38
C GLU A 8 3.99 -7.56 25.97
N VAL A 9 3.61 -8.37 24.99
CA VAL A 9 3.32 -7.88 23.64
C VAL A 9 2.04 -7.05 23.69
N ARG A 10 2.20 -5.77 23.96
CA ARG A 10 1.10 -4.82 23.85
C ARG A 10 0.87 -4.51 22.39
N VAL A 11 -0.28 -4.93 21.89
CA VAL A 11 -0.80 -4.50 20.59
C VAL A 11 -1.21 -3.02 20.71
N ALA A 12 -0.23 -2.16 20.91
CA ALA A 12 -0.44 -0.73 20.79
C ALA A 12 -0.47 -0.40 19.30
N ARG A 13 -1.57 0.15 18.82
CA ARG A 13 -1.57 0.82 17.52
C ARG A 13 -0.44 1.85 17.57
N ARG A 14 0.59 1.65 16.76
CA ARG A 14 1.67 2.63 16.66
C ARG A 14 1.11 3.84 15.93
N ASP A 15 1.23 5.01 16.56
CA ASP A 15 1.00 6.27 15.85
C ASP A 15 2.09 6.39 14.78
N VAL A 16 1.71 6.07 13.54
CA VAL A 16 2.60 6.16 12.36
C VAL A 16 3.11 7.57 12.13
N VAL A 17 2.35 8.57 12.58
CA VAL A 17 2.66 9.99 12.39
C VAL A 17 2.44 10.75 13.71
N ASP A 18 3.51 11.27 14.28
CA ASP A 18 3.44 12.12 15.45
C ASP A 18 2.83 13.51 15.16
N THR A 19 2.36 14.18 16.20
CA THR A 19 1.67 15.48 16.09
C THR A 19 2.56 16.59 15.50
N ALA A 20 3.87 16.58 15.77
CA ALA A 20 4.78 17.60 15.26
C ALA A 20 5.01 17.42 13.76
N THR A 21 5.20 16.18 13.30
CA THR A 21 5.29 15.81 11.88
C THR A 21 4.01 16.20 11.15
N LEU A 22 2.83 15.87 11.71
CA LEU A 22 1.54 16.20 11.09
C LEU A 22 1.36 17.71 10.90
N ARG A 23 1.68 18.51 11.92
CA ARG A 23 1.61 19.98 11.85
C ARG A 23 2.50 20.53 10.75
N ARG A 24 3.77 20.10 10.71
CA ARG A 24 4.71 20.57 9.69
C ARG A 24 4.31 20.13 8.27
N ALA A 25 3.83 18.90 8.11
CA ALA A 25 3.29 18.44 6.84
C ALA A 25 2.07 19.24 6.40
N SER A 26 1.19 19.64 7.33
CA SER A 26 0.04 20.50 7.05
C SER A 26 0.44 21.86 6.49
N GLU A 27 1.48 22.48 7.05
CA GLU A 27 2.03 23.74 6.53
C GLU A 27 2.52 23.60 5.08
N ILE A 28 3.22 22.49 4.76
CA ILE A 28 3.72 22.20 3.41
C ILE A 28 2.57 21.95 2.43
N VAL A 29 1.60 21.10 2.84
CA VAL A 29 0.43 20.79 2.02
C VAL A 29 -0.36 22.06 1.68
N GLU A 30 -0.60 22.94 2.65
CA GLU A 30 -1.35 24.17 2.43
C GLU A 30 -0.57 25.16 1.54
N ARG A 31 0.74 25.25 1.66
CA ARG A 31 1.59 26.06 0.77
C ARG A 31 1.44 25.63 -0.68
N VAL A 32 1.50 24.32 -0.97
CA VAL A 32 1.32 23.80 -2.33
C VAL A 32 -0.09 24.02 -2.84
N ARG A 33 -1.10 23.73 -1.98
CA ARG A 33 -2.53 23.90 -2.33
C ARG A 33 -2.87 25.33 -2.72
N SER A 34 -2.38 26.29 -1.95
CA SER A 34 -2.70 27.72 -2.17
C SER A 34 -1.79 28.40 -3.20
N GLY A 35 -0.51 28.02 -3.26
CA GLY A 35 0.49 28.67 -4.08
C GLY A 35 0.83 27.96 -5.41
N GLY A 36 0.34 26.73 -5.62
CA GLY A 36 0.51 25.97 -6.85
C GLY A 36 1.96 25.67 -7.22
N GLU A 37 2.26 25.68 -8.52
CA GLU A 37 3.60 25.30 -9.04
C GLU A 37 4.75 26.17 -8.51
N PRO A 38 4.63 27.50 -8.36
CA PRO A 38 5.71 28.31 -7.79
C PRO A 38 6.12 27.85 -6.36
N GLU A 39 5.16 27.55 -5.49
CA GLU A 39 5.44 27.05 -4.15
C GLU A 39 5.97 25.60 -4.15
N LEU A 40 5.43 24.76 -5.02
CA LEU A 40 5.95 23.41 -5.21
C LEU A 40 7.43 23.44 -5.62
N ARG A 41 7.78 24.28 -6.57
CA ARG A 41 9.15 24.45 -7.03
C ARG A 41 10.06 25.00 -5.92
N ALA A 42 9.62 26.02 -5.20
CA ALA A 42 10.38 26.59 -4.10
C ALA A 42 10.67 25.54 -3.01
N LEU A 43 9.68 24.73 -2.63
CA LEU A 43 9.86 23.62 -1.69
C LEU A 43 10.79 22.53 -2.22
N ALA A 44 10.68 22.17 -3.51
CA ALA A 44 11.55 21.18 -4.12
C ALA A 44 13.03 21.63 -4.16
N GLU A 45 13.28 22.91 -4.38
CA GLU A 45 14.61 23.52 -4.32
C GLU A 45 15.10 23.63 -2.86
N GLU A 46 14.24 24.07 -1.92
CA GLU A 46 14.53 24.15 -0.48
C GLU A 46 14.96 22.79 0.10
N PHE A 47 14.27 21.71 -0.30
CA PHE A 47 14.56 20.35 0.20
C PHE A 47 15.57 19.59 -0.64
N GLY A 48 16.11 20.23 -1.70
CA GLY A 48 17.17 19.68 -2.54
C GLY A 48 16.71 18.58 -3.50
N ASP A 49 15.42 18.51 -3.82
CA ASP A 49 14.91 17.61 -4.85
C ASP A 49 15.23 18.09 -6.26
N LEU A 50 15.26 19.41 -6.45
CA LEU A 50 15.60 20.07 -7.72
C LEU A 50 16.73 21.09 -7.56
N GLN A 51 17.50 21.26 -8.62
CA GLN A 51 18.35 22.43 -8.80
C GLN A 51 17.60 23.53 -9.57
N PRO A 52 17.91 24.80 -9.39
CA PRO A 52 17.29 25.88 -10.15
C PRO A 52 17.33 25.62 -11.67
N GLY A 53 16.16 25.74 -12.31
CA GLY A 53 16.02 25.53 -13.76
C GLY A 53 15.83 24.08 -14.21
N GLN A 54 15.89 23.12 -13.31
CA GLN A 54 15.53 21.73 -13.65
C GLN A 54 14.01 21.57 -13.85
N PRO A 55 13.57 20.66 -14.76
CA PRO A 55 12.16 20.39 -14.97
C PRO A 55 11.53 19.71 -13.73
N LEU A 56 10.33 20.13 -13.36
CA LEU A 56 9.51 19.47 -12.35
C LEU A 56 9.00 18.11 -12.83
N ILE A 57 8.64 18.04 -14.11
CA ILE A 57 8.03 16.87 -14.74
C ILE A 57 8.93 16.38 -15.85
N LEU A 58 9.24 15.09 -15.81
CA LEU A 58 9.87 14.33 -16.88
C LEU A 58 8.78 13.56 -17.61
N ARG A 59 8.69 13.76 -18.93
CA ARG A 59 7.62 13.15 -19.74
C ARG A 59 8.09 11.83 -20.36
N ARG A 60 7.20 11.15 -21.03
CA ARG A 60 7.40 9.81 -21.60
C ARG A 60 8.69 9.71 -22.44
N GLU A 61 9.01 10.70 -23.26
CA GLU A 61 10.22 10.68 -24.09
C GLU A 61 11.52 10.64 -23.26
N GLU A 62 11.50 11.27 -22.08
CA GLU A 62 12.64 11.28 -21.15
C GLU A 62 12.74 9.97 -20.41
N LEU A 63 11.60 9.34 -20.07
CA LEU A 63 11.56 8.01 -19.46
C LEU A 63 12.06 6.94 -20.43
N GLU A 64 11.60 6.97 -21.67
CA GLU A 64 12.04 6.04 -22.73
C GLU A 64 13.53 6.20 -23.04
N ARG A 65 14.04 7.44 -23.03
CA ARG A 65 15.48 7.69 -23.18
C ARG A 65 16.27 7.06 -22.03
N ALA A 66 15.83 7.26 -20.79
CA ALA A 66 16.48 6.66 -19.62
C ALA A 66 16.45 5.12 -19.68
N ALA A 67 15.35 4.53 -20.15
CA ALA A 67 15.25 3.07 -20.34
C ALA A 67 16.24 2.56 -21.40
N ASN A 68 16.49 3.34 -22.46
CA ASN A 68 17.48 2.98 -23.49
C ASN A 68 18.95 3.14 -23.03
N GLU A 69 19.18 3.87 -21.94
CA GLU A 69 20.54 4.08 -21.36
C GLU A 69 20.89 3.03 -20.29
N VAL A 70 19.91 2.25 -19.82
CA VAL A 70 20.13 1.17 -18.84
C VAL A 70 20.61 -0.09 -19.55
N GLU A 71 21.49 -0.85 -18.88
CA GLU A 71 21.99 -2.12 -19.40
C GLU A 71 20.85 -3.07 -19.78
N PRO A 72 20.93 -3.75 -20.95
CA PRO A 72 19.85 -4.60 -21.45
C PRO A 72 19.38 -5.68 -20.48
N GLU A 73 20.30 -6.28 -19.71
CA GLU A 73 19.96 -7.27 -18.67
C GLU A 73 19.12 -6.67 -17.54
N THR A 74 19.45 -5.45 -17.12
CA THR A 74 18.72 -4.72 -16.10
C THR A 74 17.32 -4.34 -16.60
N LEU A 75 17.22 -3.85 -17.84
CA LEU A 75 15.92 -3.55 -18.44
C LEU A 75 15.04 -4.82 -18.53
N ALA A 76 15.59 -5.92 -19.03
CA ALA A 76 14.90 -7.20 -19.09
C ALA A 76 14.48 -7.73 -17.72
N LEU A 77 15.24 -7.44 -16.65
CA LEU A 77 14.83 -7.77 -15.28
C LEU A 77 13.61 -6.94 -14.85
N LEU A 78 13.62 -5.63 -15.11
CA LEU A 78 12.46 -4.76 -14.81
C LEU A 78 11.21 -5.21 -15.56
N GLU A 79 11.33 -5.55 -16.85
CA GLU A 79 10.24 -6.05 -17.67
C GLU A 79 9.66 -7.36 -17.13
N ARG A 80 10.49 -8.37 -16.85
CA ARG A 80 10.03 -9.64 -16.26
C ARG A 80 9.35 -9.44 -14.90
N THR A 81 9.81 -8.47 -14.10
CA THR A 81 9.22 -8.15 -12.81
C THR A 81 7.86 -7.47 -13.00
N ALA A 82 7.77 -6.50 -13.92
CA ALA A 82 6.52 -5.86 -14.29
C ALA A 82 5.48 -6.87 -14.80
N ASP A 83 5.87 -7.81 -15.64
CA ASP A 83 4.99 -8.86 -16.17
C ASP A 83 4.38 -9.73 -15.07
N ARG A 84 5.18 -10.11 -14.04
CA ARG A 84 4.66 -10.89 -12.91
C ARG A 84 3.67 -10.09 -12.06
N ILE A 85 3.97 -8.81 -11.79
CA ILE A 85 3.07 -7.91 -11.08
C ILE A 85 1.76 -7.72 -11.88
N ALA A 86 1.87 -7.45 -13.18
CA ALA A 86 0.72 -7.28 -14.06
C ALA A 86 -0.16 -8.54 -14.11
N ALA A 87 0.45 -9.73 -14.22
CA ALA A 87 -0.29 -10.99 -14.27
C ALA A 87 -1.12 -11.22 -13.00
N PHE A 88 -0.56 -10.91 -11.83
CA PHE A 88 -1.27 -11.03 -10.55
C PHE A 88 -2.37 -9.96 -10.43
N ALA A 89 -2.06 -8.70 -10.73
CA ALA A 89 -3.00 -7.59 -10.71
C ALA A 89 -4.19 -7.81 -11.65
N ASP A 90 -3.94 -8.32 -12.87
CA ASP A 90 -4.99 -8.69 -13.81
C ASP A 90 -5.87 -9.83 -13.30
N ALA A 91 -5.29 -10.80 -12.56
CA ALA A 91 -6.06 -11.86 -11.94
C ALA A 91 -6.97 -11.31 -10.83
N GLN A 92 -6.46 -10.39 -10.00
CA GLN A 92 -7.27 -9.69 -8.99
C GLN A 92 -8.41 -8.89 -9.65
N LYS A 93 -8.14 -8.15 -10.72
CA LYS A 93 -9.17 -7.39 -11.44
C LYS A 93 -10.31 -8.27 -11.95
N ARG A 94 -10.01 -9.47 -12.43
CA ARG A 94 -11.04 -10.44 -12.89
C ARG A 94 -11.96 -10.94 -11.78
N SER A 95 -11.58 -10.80 -10.51
CA SER A 95 -12.43 -11.18 -9.37
C SER A 95 -13.53 -10.15 -9.07
N VAL A 96 -13.46 -8.95 -9.67
CA VAL A 96 -14.43 -7.87 -9.46
C VAL A 96 -15.11 -7.59 -10.79
N VAL A 97 -16.40 -7.90 -10.87
CA VAL A 97 -17.18 -7.83 -12.10
C VAL A 97 -18.43 -6.99 -11.93
N ASP A 98 -18.99 -6.51 -13.04
CA ASP A 98 -20.29 -5.85 -13.03
C ASP A 98 -21.38 -6.80 -12.49
N LEU A 99 -22.28 -6.25 -11.69
CA LEU A 99 -23.39 -7.00 -11.09
C LEU A 99 -24.72 -6.49 -11.63
N LYS A 100 -25.65 -7.40 -11.89
CA LYS A 100 -27.07 -7.12 -12.17
C LYS A 100 -27.93 -8.10 -11.38
N VAL A 101 -28.90 -7.57 -10.62
CA VAL A 101 -29.86 -8.36 -9.85
C VAL A 101 -31.27 -7.84 -10.12
N SER A 102 -32.25 -8.75 -10.16
CA SER A 102 -33.67 -8.37 -10.22
C SER A 102 -34.08 -7.80 -8.88
N VAL A 103 -34.82 -6.70 -8.91
CA VAL A 103 -35.46 -6.07 -7.76
C VAL A 103 -36.94 -5.88 -8.10
N PRO A 104 -37.83 -5.68 -7.11
CA PRO A 104 -39.23 -5.40 -7.39
C PRO A 104 -39.39 -4.21 -8.35
N GLY A 105 -40.06 -4.46 -9.47
CA GLY A 105 -40.30 -3.45 -10.51
C GLY A 105 -39.11 -3.14 -11.42
N GLY A 106 -37.99 -3.94 -11.39
CA GLY A 106 -36.88 -3.65 -12.28
C GLY A 106 -35.60 -4.41 -12.00
N ILE A 107 -34.49 -3.73 -12.23
CA ILE A 107 -33.13 -4.26 -12.03
C ILE A 107 -32.28 -3.21 -11.29
N ALA A 108 -31.42 -3.69 -10.40
CA ALA A 108 -30.35 -2.92 -9.79
C ALA A 108 -29.00 -3.56 -10.11
N GLY A 109 -27.93 -2.80 -9.98
CA GLY A 109 -26.62 -3.35 -10.20
C GLY A 109 -25.49 -2.40 -9.79
N HIS A 110 -24.30 -2.83 -10.08
CA HIS A 110 -23.15 -1.94 -10.08
C HIS A 110 -22.28 -2.13 -11.34
N SER A 111 -21.56 -1.11 -11.69
CA SER A 111 -20.51 -1.14 -12.69
C SER A 111 -19.16 -0.86 -12.06
N VAL A 112 -18.14 -1.60 -12.49
CA VAL A 112 -16.74 -1.43 -12.07
C VAL A 112 -16.02 -0.56 -13.08
N ALA A 113 -15.37 0.50 -12.62
CA ALA A 113 -14.60 1.38 -13.51
C ALA A 113 -13.36 1.91 -12.78
N PRO A 114 -12.22 2.05 -13.48
CA PRO A 114 -11.03 2.65 -12.90
C PRO A 114 -11.26 4.15 -12.59
N VAL A 115 -10.43 4.68 -11.72
CA VAL A 115 -10.21 6.12 -11.61
C VAL A 115 -9.57 6.64 -12.90
N GLU A 116 -9.64 7.93 -13.14
CA GLU A 116 -9.07 8.52 -14.36
C GLU A 116 -7.56 8.68 -14.24
N ARG A 117 -7.10 9.20 -13.09
CA ARG A 117 -5.69 9.52 -12.84
C ARG A 117 -5.20 9.00 -11.50
N ALA A 118 -4.03 8.38 -11.50
CA ALA A 118 -3.36 7.90 -10.30
C ALA A 118 -2.00 8.58 -10.11
N GLY A 119 -1.72 9.00 -8.87
CA GLY A 119 -0.41 9.44 -8.41
C GLY A 119 0.29 8.31 -7.66
N CYS A 120 1.39 7.81 -8.20
CA CYS A 120 2.16 6.70 -7.67
C CYS A 120 3.43 7.23 -7.01
N TYR A 121 3.49 7.28 -5.68
CA TYR A 121 4.67 7.73 -4.98
C TYR A 121 5.68 6.59 -4.80
N ALA A 122 6.93 6.84 -5.21
CA ALA A 122 8.05 5.96 -4.96
C ALA A 122 9.11 6.70 -4.13
N PRO A 123 9.56 6.17 -2.99
CA PRO A 123 10.57 6.82 -2.19
C PRO A 123 11.87 6.98 -2.99
N GLY A 124 12.49 8.13 -2.84
CA GLY A 124 13.88 8.33 -3.21
C GLY A 124 14.66 8.51 -1.92
N GLY A 125 15.88 8.10 -1.88
CA GLY A 125 16.66 8.24 -0.66
C GLY A 125 18.07 7.73 -0.81
N ARG A 126 18.48 6.84 0.08
CA ARG A 126 19.81 6.25 0.10
C ARG A 126 20.08 5.40 -1.16
N TYR A 127 19.03 4.75 -1.69
CA TYR A 127 19.10 3.90 -2.89
C TYR A 127 17.89 4.18 -3.80
N PRO A 128 18.02 3.99 -5.14
CA PRO A 128 16.86 3.97 -6.02
C PRO A 128 15.98 2.76 -5.72
N LEU A 129 14.66 2.96 -5.72
CA LEU A 129 13.68 1.91 -5.45
C LEU A 129 12.78 1.65 -6.68
N PRO A 130 13.31 1.04 -7.73
CA PRO A 130 12.55 0.74 -8.95
C PRO A 130 11.37 -0.20 -8.67
N SER A 131 11.48 -1.09 -7.68
CA SER A 131 10.41 -1.99 -7.27
C SER A 131 9.14 -1.24 -6.84
N SER A 132 9.26 -0.16 -6.06
CA SER A 132 8.10 0.65 -5.64
C SER A 132 7.42 1.35 -6.82
N VAL A 133 8.19 1.74 -7.84
CA VAL A 133 7.63 2.28 -9.10
C VAL A 133 6.82 1.21 -9.82
N LEU A 134 7.38 -0.01 -9.98
CA LEU A 134 6.71 -1.12 -10.64
C LEU A 134 5.44 -1.53 -9.87
N MET A 135 5.54 -1.71 -8.55
CA MET A 135 4.41 -2.14 -7.71
C MET A 135 3.22 -1.17 -7.77
N THR A 136 3.47 0.12 -7.82
CA THR A 136 2.40 1.11 -7.85
C THR A 136 1.87 1.35 -9.26
N ALA A 137 2.75 1.66 -10.23
CA ALA A 137 2.33 2.07 -11.56
C ALA A 137 1.83 0.91 -12.43
N VAL A 138 2.43 -0.29 -12.34
CA VAL A 138 1.94 -1.47 -13.07
C VAL A 138 0.56 -1.86 -12.57
N THR A 139 0.33 -1.84 -11.25
CA THR A 139 -0.97 -2.15 -10.65
C THR A 139 -2.04 -1.13 -11.09
N ALA A 140 -1.71 0.17 -11.14
CA ALA A 140 -2.60 1.20 -11.66
C ALA A 140 -2.97 0.95 -13.13
N ARG A 141 -1.98 0.59 -13.97
CA ARG A 141 -2.21 0.25 -15.38
C ARG A 141 -3.06 -0.99 -15.55
N ALA A 142 -2.82 -2.06 -14.79
CA ALA A 142 -3.63 -3.28 -14.79
C ALA A 142 -5.09 -2.97 -14.39
N ALA A 143 -5.32 -2.08 -13.44
CA ALA A 143 -6.66 -1.60 -13.10
C ALA A 143 -7.35 -0.88 -14.27
N GLY A 144 -6.60 -0.32 -15.21
CA GLY A 144 -7.10 0.42 -16.37
C GLY A 144 -7.10 1.95 -16.19
N VAL A 145 -6.29 2.47 -15.28
CA VAL A 145 -6.12 3.91 -15.09
C VAL A 145 -5.57 4.55 -16.35
N ALA A 146 -6.21 5.62 -16.81
CA ALA A 146 -5.88 6.28 -18.08
C ALA A 146 -4.56 7.07 -17.99
N GLU A 147 -4.33 7.78 -16.89
CA GLU A 147 -3.12 8.58 -16.68
C GLU A 147 -2.45 8.20 -15.35
N VAL A 148 -1.17 7.79 -15.41
CA VAL A 148 -0.38 7.37 -14.25
C VAL A 148 0.84 8.29 -14.12
N LEU A 149 0.88 9.05 -13.02
CA LEU A 149 2.01 9.89 -12.66
C LEU A 149 2.80 9.22 -11.54
N VAL A 150 4.10 9.10 -11.74
CA VAL A 150 5.01 8.68 -10.66
C VAL A 150 5.61 9.93 -10.01
N ALA A 151 5.68 9.99 -8.68
CA ALA A 151 6.42 11.04 -7.99
C ALA A 151 7.57 10.43 -7.19
N THR A 152 8.76 10.98 -7.36
CA THR A 152 9.97 10.54 -6.66
C THR A 152 11.02 11.63 -6.63
N PRO A 153 11.72 11.88 -5.51
CA PRO A 153 12.76 12.90 -5.45
C PRO A 153 14.01 12.45 -6.20
N ARG A 154 14.61 13.36 -6.94
CA ARG A 154 15.91 13.12 -7.62
C ARG A 154 15.97 11.78 -8.37
N PRO A 155 15.06 11.53 -9.32
CA PRO A 155 14.95 10.24 -9.99
C PRO A 155 16.26 9.83 -10.66
N ALA A 156 16.80 8.65 -10.30
CA ALA A 156 17.92 8.03 -10.97
C ALA A 156 17.48 7.43 -12.32
N ALA A 157 18.43 7.22 -13.25
CA ALA A 157 18.13 6.60 -14.54
C ALA A 157 17.38 5.26 -14.41
N LEU A 158 17.75 4.42 -13.43
CA LEU A 158 17.06 3.16 -13.14
C LEU A 158 15.59 3.35 -12.72
N THR A 159 15.29 4.40 -11.93
CA THR A 159 13.95 4.74 -11.51
C THR A 159 13.08 5.21 -12.69
N LEU A 160 13.69 6.02 -13.59
CA LEU A 160 13.03 6.48 -14.81
C LEU A 160 12.77 5.32 -15.79
N ALA A 161 13.73 4.40 -15.93
CA ALA A 161 13.56 3.18 -16.72
C ALA A 161 12.42 2.30 -16.17
N ALA A 162 12.34 2.13 -14.84
CA ALA A 162 11.23 1.43 -14.22
C ALA A 162 9.88 2.11 -14.48
N ALA A 163 9.84 3.45 -14.46
CA ALA A 163 8.63 4.20 -14.80
C ALA A 163 8.22 4.03 -16.27
N ALA A 164 9.19 3.98 -17.20
CA ALA A 164 8.94 3.67 -18.60
C ALA A 164 8.35 2.26 -18.77
N VAL A 165 8.99 1.24 -18.16
CA VAL A 165 8.55 -0.15 -18.19
C VAL A 165 7.15 -0.30 -17.59
N ALA A 166 6.87 0.38 -16.47
CA ALA A 166 5.55 0.40 -15.83
C ALA A 166 4.49 1.17 -16.64
N GLY A 167 4.87 1.80 -17.74
CA GLY A 167 3.98 2.58 -18.59
C GLY A 167 3.51 3.90 -17.97
N ALA A 168 4.27 4.51 -17.08
CA ALA A 168 3.96 5.83 -16.54
C ALA A 168 3.93 6.90 -17.65
N ASP A 169 3.04 7.89 -17.52
CA ASP A 169 2.93 8.99 -18.48
C ASP A 169 3.95 10.10 -18.19
N ALA A 170 4.27 10.27 -16.91
CA ALA A 170 5.25 11.25 -16.47
C ALA A 170 5.81 10.90 -15.08
N VAL A 171 6.96 11.49 -14.76
CA VAL A 171 7.57 11.48 -13.44
C VAL A 171 7.66 12.91 -12.91
N LEU A 172 7.04 13.15 -11.75
CA LEU A 172 7.24 14.35 -10.95
C LEU A 172 8.54 14.17 -10.14
N ALA A 173 9.57 14.94 -10.44
CA ALA A 173 10.89 14.85 -9.80
C ALA A 173 10.93 15.53 -8.42
N VAL A 174 9.92 15.27 -7.59
CA VAL A 174 9.74 15.85 -6.26
C VAL A 174 9.32 14.76 -5.29
N GLY A 175 9.79 14.84 -4.05
CA GLY A 175 9.46 13.91 -2.97
C GLY A 175 8.66 14.55 -1.84
N GLY A 176 8.52 13.81 -0.73
CA GLY A 176 7.97 14.32 0.52
C GLY A 176 6.51 14.76 0.48
N ALA A 177 6.13 15.56 1.48
CA ALA A 177 4.76 16.05 1.64
C ALA A 177 4.30 16.94 0.49
N GLN A 178 5.23 17.70 -0.12
CA GLN A 178 4.95 18.60 -1.23
C GLN A 178 4.59 17.83 -2.51
N ALA A 179 5.19 16.66 -2.74
CA ALA A 179 4.81 15.79 -3.87
C ALA A 179 3.39 15.23 -3.70
N ILE A 180 3.06 14.75 -2.49
CA ILE A 180 1.71 14.26 -2.18
C ILE A 180 0.66 15.37 -2.36
N ALA A 181 0.95 16.58 -1.88
CA ALA A 181 0.06 17.73 -2.06
C ALA A 181 -0.13 18.09 -3.54
N ALA A 182 0.94 18.07 -4.34
CA ALA A 182 0.88 18.36 -5.77
C ALA A 182 0.07 17.30 -6.53
N LEU A 183 0.23 16.01 -6.18
CA LEU A 183 -0.59 14.93 -6.76
C LEU A 183 -2.05 15.04 -6.35
N ALA A 184 -2.34 15.44 -5.10
CA ALA A 184 -3.71 15.54 -4.60
C ALA A 184 -4.48 16.73 -5.17
N TYR A 185 -3.88 17.92 -5.23
CA TYR A 185 -4.58 19.15 -5.58
C TYR A 185 -4.23 19.70 -6.96
N GLY A 186 -3.22 19.13 -7.59
CA GLY A 186 -2.61 19.72 -8.77
C GLY A 186 -1.71 20.93 -8.43
N ALA A 187 -0.76 21.22 -9.31
CA ALA A 187 0.11 22.38 -9.17
C ALA A 187 0.62 22.82 -10.56
N GLY A 188 -0.09 23.69 -11.23
CA GLY A 188 0.25 24.19 -12.55
C GLY A 188 0.35 23.07 -13.60
N SER A 189 1.57 22.66 -13.96
CA SER A 189 1.82 21.57 -14.92
C SER A 189 1.57 20.16 -14.36
N VAL A 190 1.44 20.01 -13.03
CA VAL A 190 1.09 18.75 -12.38
C VAL A 190 -0.41 18.63 -12.26
N PRO A 191 -1.08 17.71 -12.96
CA PRO A 191 -2.52 17.52 -12.82
C PRO A 191 -2.87 16.86 -11.48
N ALA A 192 -4.06 17.20 -10.93
CA ALA A 192 -4.58 16.52 -9.76
C ALA A 192 -4.97 15.06 -10.08
N CYS A 193 -4.70 14.15 -9.14
CA CYS A 193 -5.03 12.75 -9.24
C CYS A 193 -6.28 12.40 -8.43
N ASP A 194 -6.98 11.34 -8.82
CA ASP A 194 -8.14 10.82 -8.09
C ASP A 194 -7.71 9.96 -6.89
N VAL A 195 -6.53 9.33 -6.99
CA VAL A 195 -5.94 8.50 -5.95
C VAL A 195 -4.43 8.72 -5.87
N VAL A 196 -3.88 8.74 -4.66
CA VAL A 196 -2.44 8.83 -4.40
C VAL A 196 -2.01 7.62 -3.58
N VAL A 197 -1.12 6.80 -4.15
CA VAL A 197 -0.68 5.53 -3.56
C VAL A 197 0.84 5.46 -3.45
N GLY A 198 1.32 4.51 -2.68
CA GLY A 198 2.74 4.18 -2.57
C GLY A 198 3.32 4.41 -1.18
N PRO A 199 4.40 3.69 -0.85
CA PRO A 199 5.07 3.78 0.45
C PRO A 199 5.87 5.08 0.56
N GLY A 200 6.16 5.52 1.77
CA GLY A 200 6.98 6.70 1.99
C GLY A 200 7.35 6.89 3.46
N ASN A 201 8.22 7.86 3.71
CA ASN A 201 8.61 8.23 5.06
C ASN A 201 7.45 8.92 5.82
N ARG A 202 7.68 9.23 7.12
CA ARG A 202 6.70 9.89 7.99
C ARG A 202 6.06 11.17 7.41
N TRP A 203 6.79 11.91 6.55
CA TRP A 203 6.27 13.14 5.93
C TRP A 203 5.26 12.82 4.82
N VAL A 204 5.53 11.78 4.04
CA VAL A 204 4.62 11.25 3.03
C VAL A 204 3.38 10.66 3.70
N ALA A 205 3.55 9.86 4.75
CA ALA A 205 2.46 9.30 5.55
C ALA A 205 1.57 10.39 6.15
N ALA A 206 2.20 11.46 6.72
CA ALA A 206 1.49 12.61 7.24
C ALA A 206 0.69 13.35 6.16
N ALA A 207 1.30 13.59 5.00
CA ALA A 207 0.63 14.27 3.90
C ALA A 207 -0.52 13.42 3.32
N LYS A 208 -0.36 12.11 3.14
CA LYS A 208 -1.45 11.20 2.73
C LYS A 208 -2.62 11.26 3.71
N ARG A 209 -2.34 11.26 5.03
CA ARG A 209 -3.38 11.42 6.06
C ARG A 209 -4.12 12.74 5.97
N LEU A 210 -3.43 13.83 5.59
CA LEU A 210 -4.02 15.18 5.46
C LEU A 210 -4.89 15.32 4.22
N VAL A 211 -4.53 14.68 3.11
CA VAL A 211 -5.27 14.77 1.84
C VAL A 211 -6.36 13.70 1.73
N ALA A 212 -6.37 12.71 2.64
CA ALA A 212 -7.38 11.65 2.65
C ALA A 212 -8.79 12.23 2.82
N GLY A 213 -9.67 11.91 1.89
CA GLY A 213 -11.02 12.46 1.81
C GLY A 213 -11.19 13.52 0.73
N ASP A 214 -10.14 14.29 0.42
CA ASP A 214 -10.10 15.15 -0.79
C ASP A 214 -9.66 14.31 -2.01
N VAL A 215 -8.80 13.32 -1.80
CA VAL A 215 -8.33 12.34 -2.79
C VAL A 215 -8.33 10.95 -2.17
N GLY A 216 -8.48 9.90 -2.96
CA GLY A 216 -8.29 8.53 -2.50
C GLY A 216 -6.83 8.28 -2.10
N ILE A 217 -6.62 7.46 -1.08
CA ILE A 217 -5.29 6.96 -0.71
C ILE A 217 -5.36 5.44 -0.50
N ASP A 218 -4.24 4.74 -0.70
CA ASP A 218 -4.10 3.33 -0.35
C ASP A 218 -4.15 3.14 1.18
N MET A 219 -3.19 3.74 1.89
CA MET A 219 -3.07 3.64 3.35
C MET A 219 -2.12 4.68 3.91
N VAL A 220 -2.05 4.75 5.24
CA VAL A 220 -1.01 5.47 5.98
C VAL A 220 -0.10 4.43 6.61
N ALA A 221 1.09 4.22 6.02
CA ALA A 221 2.05 3.23 6.46
C ALA A 221 3.18 3.87 7.29
N GLY A 222 3.65 3.15 8.29
CA GLY A 222 4.85 3.44 9.09
C GLY A 222 6.08 2.66 8.62
N PRO A 223 7.08 2.51 9.50
CA PRO A 223 8.22 1.65 9.25
C PRO A 223 7.81 0.20 8.97
N SER A 224 8.55 -0.47 8.11
CA SER A 224 8.26 -1.86 7.73
C SER A 224 8.38 -2.84 8.88
N GLU A 225 7.56 -3.88 8.86
CA GLU A 225 7.43 -4.89 9.91
C GLU A 225 7.45 -6.29 9.31
N LEU A 226 8.21 -7.20 9.92
CA LEU A 226 8.15 -8.62 9.63
C LEU A 226 7.93 -9.40 10.91
N VAL A 227 6.93 -10.27 10.95
CA VAL A 227 6.79 -11.32 11.96
C VAL A 227 7.12 -12.66 11.31
N VAL A 228 8.15 -13.32 11.82
CA VAL A 228 8.45 -14.71 11.49
C VAL A 228 7.84 -15.60 12.57
N PHE A 229 6.86 -16.39 12.19
CA PHE A 229 6.32 -17.45 13.05
C PHE A 229 7.03 -18.78 12.70
N ALA A 230 7.83 -19.30 13.59
CA ALA A 230 8.65 -20.47 13.37
C ALA A 230 8.54 -21.49 14.51
N ASP A 231 8.58 -22.80 14.21
CA ASP A 231 8.70 -23.89 15.17
C ASP A 231 10.08 -24.58 15.09
N ASP A 232 10.29 -25.64 15.84
CA ASP A 232 11.56 -26.39 15.88
C ASP A 232 12.00 -26.97 14.54
N SER A 233 11.16 -27.03 13.54
CA SER A 233 11.48 -27.52 12.20
C SER A 233 12.16 -26.48 11.32
N ALA A 234 12.10 -25.21 11.71
CA ALA A 234 12.71 -24.12 10.95
C ALA A 234 14.24 -24.12 11.09
N ASP A 235 14.92 -23.81 9.99
CA ASP A 235 16.36 -23.59 10.01
C ASP A 235 16.69 -22.22 10.62
N PRO A 236 17.44 -22.15 11.74
CA PRO A 236 17.77 -20.89 12.39
C PRO A 236 18.50 -19.89 11.49
N ALA A 237 19.32 -20.38 10.55
CA ALA A 237 20.06 -19.53 9.63
C ALA A 237 19.13 -18.84 8.62
N THR A 238 18.10 -19.53 8.16
CA THR A 238 17.06 -18.98 7.30
C THR A 238 16.22 -17.94 8.04
N VAL A 239 15.76 -18.24 9.26
CA VAL A 239 15.00 -17.29 10.09
C VAL A 239 15.81 -16.02 10.34
N ALA A 240 17.11 -16.15 10.68
CA ALA A 240 17.97 -14.99 10.90
C ALA A 240 18.17 -14.16 9.63
N ALA A 241 18.33 -14.82 8.46
CA ALA A 241 18.47 -14.12 7.18
C ALA A 241 17.21 -13.29 6.84
N ASP A 242 16.01 -13.83 7.05
CA ASP A 242 14.75 -13.13 6.81
C ASP A 242 14.56 -11.93 7.76
N LEU A 243 14.90 -12.11 9.05
CA LEU A 243 14.86 -11.01 10.04
C LEU A 243 15.88 -9.91 9.70
N LEU A 244 17.06 -10.25 9.18
CA LEU A 244 18.07 -9.28 8.74
C LEU A 244 17.67 -8.58 7.46
N ALA A 245 17.04 -9.28 6.51
CA ALA A 245 16.47 -8.68 5.31
C ALA A 245 15.44 -7.57 5.66
N GLN A 246 14.59 -7.83 6.65
CA GLN A 246 13.68 -6.81 7.17
C GLN A 246 14.42 -5.68 7.88
N ALA A 247 15.42 -6.01 8.70
CA ALA A 247 16.14 -5.03 9.51
C ALA A 247 16.98 -4.05 8.70
N GLU A 248 17.44 -4.41 7.50
CA GLU A 248 18.24 -3.53 6.65
C GLU A 248 17.45 -2.44 5.91
N HIS A 249 16.11 -2.52 5.89
CA HIS A 249 15.26 -1.54 5.21
C HIS A 249 15.36 -0.14 5.84
N ASP A 250 15.24 -0.07 7.16
CA ASP A 250 15.24 1.21 7.89
C ASP A 250 15.67 0.99 9.35
N PRO A 251 16.36 1.95 9.99
CA PRO A 251 16.67 1.86 11.43
C PRO A 251 15.45 1.68 12.34
N ASP A 252 14.27 2.14 11.90
CA ASP A 252 13.00 2.02 12.63
C ASP A 252 12.20 0.75 12.25
N ALA A 253 12.73 -0.12 11.37
CA ALA A 253 12.08 -1.37 11.00
C ALA A 253 11.88 -2.30 12.22
N LEU A 254 10.87 -3.15 12.15
CA LEU A 254 10.48 -4.03 13.26
C LEU A 254 10.59 -5.52 12.87
N PRO A 255 11.74 -6.16 13.03
CA PRO A 255 11.86 -7.61 12.93
C PRO A 255 11.37 -8.29 14.21
N VAL A 256 10.48 -9.27 14.09
CA VAL A 256 9.88 -10.02 15.21
C VAL A 256 9.95 -11.51 14.95
N LEU A 257 10.40 -12.28 15.94
CA LEU A 257 10.28 -13.74 15.96
C LEU A 257 9.19 -14.16 16.96
N VAL A 258 8.26 -15.00 16.51
CA VAL A 258 7.28 -15.67 17.37
C VAL A 258 7.49 -17.16 17.28
N THR A 259 7.79 -17.82 18.39
CA THR A 259 8.11 -19.25 18.40
C THR A 259 7.71 -19.92 19.70
N PRO A 260 7.21 -21.18 19.67
CA PRO A 260 7.06 -21.98 20.89
C PRO A 260 8.37 -22.63 21.38
N SER A 261 9.49 -22.44 20.61
CA SER A 261 10.77 -23.06 20.91
C SER A 261 11.81 -22.07 21.42
N SER A 262 12.18 -22.18 22.70
CA SER A 262 13.30 -21.40 23.25
C SER A 262 14.64 -21.79 22.60
N THR A 263 14.81 -23.07 22.23
CA THR A 263 16.01 -23.56 21.56
C THR A 263 16.21 -22.93 20.19
N LEU A 264 15.13 -22.86 19.39
CA LEU A 264 15.17 -22.16 18.11
C LEU A 264 15.49 -20.67 18.30
N ALA A 265 14.83 -20.04 19.27
CA ALA A 265 15.05 -18.64 19.56
C ALA A 265 16.52 -18.33 19.91
N ASP A 266 17.17 -19.18 20.73
CA ASP A 266 18.59 -19.01 21.07
C ASP A 266 19.51 -19.26 19.87
N ALA A 267 19.18 -20.23 19.01
CA ALA A 267 19.92 -20.50 17.79
C ALA A 267 19.80 -19.36 16.77
N VAL A 268 18.60 -18.74 16.65
CA VAL A 268 18.38 -17.57 15.79
C VAL A 268 19.19 -16.36 16.27
N ASP A 269 19.25 -16.10 17.59
CA ASP A 269 20.08 -15.02 18.12
C ASP A 269 21.57 -15.21 17.79
N ALA A 270 22.09 -16.43 17.89
CA ALA A 270 23.47 -16.76 17.51
C ALA A 270 23.72 -16.57 16.00
N GLU A 271 22.74 -16.94 15.15
CA GLU A 271 22.81 -16.75 13.71
C GLU A 271 22.73 -15.27 13.31
N LEU A 272 21.91 -14.46 13.96
CA LEU A 272 21.86 -13.00 13.75
C LEU A 272 23.23 -12.37 14.02
N GLU A 273 23.86 -12.69 15.16
CA GLU A 273 25.21 -12.21 15.47
C GLU A 273 26.23 -12.62 14.41
N ARG A 274 26.18 -13.88 13.95
CA ARG A 274 27.09 -14.41 12.93
C ARG A 274 26.91 -13.71 11.56
N GLN A 275 25.68 -13.55 11.11
CA GLN A 275 25.38 -12.99 9.78
C GLN A 275 25.58 -11.48 9.71
N LEU A 276 25.45 -10.75 10.83
CA LEU A 276 25.73 -9.33 10.91
C LEU A 276 27.20 -8.97 10.65
N VAL A 277 28.16 -9.90 10.86
CA VAL A 277 29.59 -9.61 10.74
C VAL A 277 29.96 -9.07 9.35
N ASP A 278 29.44 -9.70 8.29
CA ASP A 278 29.78 -9.39 6.91
C ASP A 278 28.68 -8.60 6.17
N LEU A 279 27.63 -8.15 6.89
CA LEU A 279 26.52 -7.44 6.29
C LEU A 279 26.90 -5.97 5.99
N PRO A 280 26.88 -5.52 4.73
CA PRO A 280 27.21 -4.13 4.37
C PRO A 280 26.30 -3.08 5.03
N THR A 281 25.05 -3.46 5.30
CA THR A 281 24.00 -2.63 5.93
C THR A 281 23.95 -2.79 7.45
N ARG A 282 24.96 -3.40 8.06
CA ARG A 282 25.05 -3.76 9.48
C ARG A 282 24.55 -2.68 10.43
N THR A 283 25.00 -1.43 10.25
CA THR A 283 24.63 -0.31 11.15
C THR A 283 23.11 -0.05 11.17
N VAL A 284 22.47 -0.20 10.02
CA VAL A 284 21.00 -0.04 9.90
C VAL A 284 20.30 -1.22 10.55
N ALA A 285 20.75 -2.44 10.24
CA ALA A 285 20.18 -3.66 10.77
C ALA A 285 20.33 -3.77 12.31
N GLU A 286 21.48 -3.39 12.87
CA GLU A 286 21.67 -3.34 14.33
C GLU A 286 20.68 -2.39 15.01
N ALA A 287 20.48 -1.19 14.46
CA ALA A 287 19.51 -0.23 15.00
C ALA A 287 18.07 -0.77 14.96
N ALA A 288 17.68 -1.43 13.87
CA ALA A 288 16.37 -2.07 13.74
C ALA A 288 16.20 -3.26 14.72
N LEU A 289 17.23 -4.09 14.89
CA LEU A 289 17.22 -5.22 15.84
C LEU A 289 17.07 -4.78 17.30
N ASP A 290 17.51 -3.56 17.66
CA ASP A 290 17.28 -2.98 18.98
C ASP A 290 15.78 -2.71 19.26
N HIS A 291 14.99 -2.46 18.23
CA HIS A 291 13.53 -2.36 18.29
C HIS A 291 12.85 -3.73 18.21
N GLY A 292 13.49 -4.69 17.54
CA GLY A 292 13.02 -6.05 17.36
C GLY A 292 12.89 -6.83 18.67
N PHE A 293 12.07 -7.87 18.63
CA PHE A 293 11.90 -8.74 19.80
C PHE A 293 11.53 -10.17 19.39
N THR A 294 11.78 -11.10 20.31
CA THR A 294 11.36 -12.48 20.20
C THR A 294 10.30 -12.79 21.25
N VAL A 295 9.18 -13.39 20.82
CA VAL A 295 8.13 -13.90 21.71
C VAL A 295 8.25 -15.42 21.81
N VAL A 296 8.60 -15.91 22.99
CA VAL A 296 8.57 -17.35 23.26
C VAL A 296 7.22 -17.71 23.86
N THR A 297 6.43 -18.47 23.12
CA THR A 297 5.05 -18.84 23.48
C THR A 297 4.99 -20.22 24.12
N ALA A 298 3.93 -20.50 24.86
CA ALA A 298 3.70 -21.80 25.48
C ALA A 298 3.39 -22.91 24.45
N ASP A 299 2.72 -22.55 23.35
CA ASP A 299 2.30 -23.46 22.29
C ASP A 299 2.01 -22.72 20.97
N ILE A 300 1.73 -23.48 19.91
CA ILE A 300 1.34 -23.00 18.58
C ILE A 300 0.06 -22.12 18.65
N GLY A 301 -0.89 -22.48 19.51
CA GLY A 301 -2.16 -21.72 19.65
C GLY A 301 -1.93 -20.34 20.23
N GLU A 302 -1.01 -20.19 21.18
CA GLU A 302 -0.61 -18.88 21.70
C GLU A 302 0.17 -18.08 20.66
N ALA A 303 1.07 -18.71 19.90
CA ALA A 303 1.79 -18.06 18.80
C ALA A 303 0.84 -17.47 17.76
N ILE A 304 -0.19 -18.22 17.33
CA ILE A 304 -1.23 -17.72 16.43
C ILE A 304 -1.96 -16.51 17.02
N ARG A 305 -2.31 -16.56 18.33
CA ARG A 305 -2.95 -15.39 18.98
C ARG A 305 -2.06 -14.17 19.00
N VAL A 306 -0.76 -14.34 19.22
CA VAL A 306 0.24 -13.25 19.18
C VAL A 306 0.32 -12.68 17.76
N CYS A 307 0.48 -13.51 16.73
CA CYS A 307 0.53 -13.06 15.33
C CYS A 307 -0.74 -12.31 14.92
N ASN A 308 -1.93 -12.87 15.21
CA ASN A 308 -3.21 -12.21 14.97
C ASN A 308 -3.36 -10.91 15.79
N GLY A 309 -2.78 -10.88 16.99
CA GLY A 309 -2.70 -9.70 17.83
C GLY A 309 -1.85 -8.60 17.22
N LEU A 310 -0.70 -8.91 16.67
CA LEU A 310 0.20 -7.98 16.01
C LEU A 310 -0.39 -7.44 14.70
N ALA A 311 -1.06 -8.30 13.91
CA ALA A 311 -1.58 -7.96 12.58
C ALA A 311 -0.52 -7.28 11.70
N PRO A 312 0.63 -7.94 11.44
CA PRO A 312 1.81 -7.32 10.87
C PRO A 312 1.66 -7.01 9.38
N GLU A 313 2.57 -6.20 8.88
CA GLU A 313 2.76 -5.96 7.45
C GLU A 313 3.11 -7.27 6.73
N HIS A 314 4.20 -7.90 7.12
CA HIS A 314 4.63 -9.20 6.60
C HIS A 314 4.51 -10.26 7.69
N LEU A 315 3.89 -11.39 7.35
CA LEU A 315 3.80 -12.56 8.23
C LEU A 315 4.37 -13.78 7.50
N GLN A 316 5.50 -14.29 7.97
CA GLN A 316 6.13 -15.48 7.41
C GLN A 316 5.92 -16.67 8.35
N VAL A 317 5.50 -17.82 7.80
CA VAL A 317 5.21 -19.03 8.56
C VAL A 317 6.22 -20.12 8.19
N LEU A 318 7.16 -20.37 9.09
CA LEU A 318 8.23 -21.36 8.95
C LEU A 318 8.02 -22.51 9.95
N THR A 319 7.02 -23.31 9.71
CA THR A 319 6.63 -24.42 10.57
C THR A 319 6.46 -25.70 9.77
N ASN A 320 6.50 -26.85 10.45
CA ASN A 320 6.31 -28.13 9.80
C ASN A 320 4.96 -28.24 9.09
N ASP A 321 3.92 -27.59 9.63
CA ASP A 321 2.56 -27.60 9.07
C ASP A 321 2.09 -26.17 8.71
N ALA A 322 2.95 -25.47 7.92
CA ALA A 322 2.77 -24.06 7.61
C ALA A 322 1.40 -23.73 6.98
N HIS A 323 0.88 -24.63 6.13
CA HIS A 323 -0.40 -24.42 5.47
C HIS A 323 -1.58 -24.46 6.44
N ALA A 324 -1.64 -25.47 7.31
CA ALA A 324 -2.69 -25.59 8.32
C ALA A 324 -2.64 -24.44 9.36
N ILE A 325 -1.44 -23.91 9.65
CA ILE A 325 -1.29 -22.74 10.50
C ILE A 325 -1.78 -21.47 9.78
N ALA A 326 -1.45 -21.30 8.49
CA ALA A 326 -1.88 -20.17 7.69
C ALA A 326 -3.42 -20.01 7.68
N GLU A 327 -4.17 -21.12 7.63
CA GLU A 327 -5.64 -21.14 7.68
C GLU A 327 -6.23 -20.62 9.01
N ARG A 328 -5.41 -20.49 10.06
CA ARG A 328 -5.79 -20.02 11.39
C ARG A 328 -5.34 -18.60 11.69
N LEU A 329 -4.65 -17.99 10.74
CA LEU A 329 -4.20 -16.60 10.82
C LEU A 329 -5.23 -15.71 10.13
N ASP A 330 -5.60 -14.60 10.76
CA ASP A 330 -6.69 -13.72 10.31
C ASP A 330 -6.21 -12.36 9.81
N HIS A 331 -5.02 -11.91 10.27
CA HIS A 331 -4.59 -10.53 10.06
C HIS A 331 -3.14 -10.44 9.62
N TRP A 332 -2.92 -10.05 8.37
CA TRP A 332 -1.61 -9.79 7.76
C TRP A 332 -1.77 -8.84 6.56
N GLY A 333 -0.70 -8.12 6.21
CA GLY A 333 -0.60 -7.42 4.93
C GLY A 333 -0.21 -8.40 3.81
N GLY A 334 0.91 -9.10 3.98
CA GLY A 334 1.37 -10.19 3.12
C GLY A 334 1.66 -11.44 3.95
N LEU A 335 1.20 -12.61 3.49
CA LEU A 335 1.42 -13.91 4.14
C LEU A 335 2.32 -14.80 3.28
N PHE A 336 3.41 -15.29 3.87
CA PHE A 336 4.41 -16.13 3.23
C PHE A 336 4.41 -17.51 3.89
N ILE A 337 4.10 -18.58 3.14
CA ILE A 337 3.78 -19.88 3.67
C ILE A 337 4.87 -20.90 3.33
N GLY A 338 5.58 -21.38 4.35
CA GLY A 338 6.62 -22.39 4.24
C GLY A 338 8.00 -21.84 3.85
N ALA A 339 9.02 -22.66 4.04
CA ALA A 339 10.43 -22.29 3.90
C ALA A 339 10.86 -21.82 2.49
N ALA A 340 10.09 -22.18 1.45
CA ALA A 340 10.35 -21.75 0.08
C ALA A 340 9.77 -20.35 -0.24
N SER A 341 9.03 -19.76 0.68
CA SER A 341 8.27 -18.52 0.46
C SER A 341 8.83 -17.40 1.34
N ALA A 342 10.05 -16.95 1.03
CA ALA A 342 10.64 -15.84 1.75
C ALA A 342 9.90 -14.52 1.47
N GLU A 343 9.82 -13.65 2.47
CA GLU A 343 9.23 -12.30 2.39
C GLU A 343 9.85 -11.47 1.24
N VAL A 344 11.16 -11.54 1.08
CA VAL A 344 11.91 -10.86 0.02
C VAL A 344 11.37 -11.13 -1.40
N PHE A 345 10.72 -12.25 -1.64
CA PHE A 345 10.07 -12.51 -2.94
C PHE A 345 8.84 -11.61 -3.16
N GLY A 346 8.12 -11.27 -2.09
CA GLY A 346 7.05 -10.26 -2.13
C GLY A 346 7.59 -8.90 -2.52
N ASP A 347 8.69 -8.49 -1.94
CA ASP A 347 9.33 -7.20 -2.20
C ASP A 347 9.82 -7.03 -3.64
N TYR A 348 10.29 -8.13 -4.26
CA TYR A 348 10.90 -8.06 -5.58
C TYR A 348 10.05 -8.67 -6.70
N GLY A 349 8.72 -8.59 -6.56
CA GLY A 349 7.79 -8.76 -7.69
C GLY A 349 7.58 -10.20 -8.15
N VAL A 350 7.30 -11.11 -7.23
CA VAL A 350 6.79 -12.44 -7.59
C VAL A 350 5.33 -12.35 -8.09
N GLY A 351 4.61 -11.31 -7.70
CA GLY A 351 3.23 -11.05 -8.13
C GLY A 351 2.47 -10.14 -7.17
N PRO A 352 2.22 -10.59 -5.92
CA PRO A 352 1.58 -9.75 -4.91
C PRO A 352 2.32 -8.44 -4.66
N ASN A 353 1.57 -7.41 -4.25
CA ASN A 353 2.12 -6.08 -4.02
C ASN A 353 2.83 -5.98 -2.66
N HIS A 354 3.95 -5.26 -2.64
CA HIS A 354 4.71 -5.02 -1.42
C HIS A 354 4.31 -3.75 -0.66
N THR A 355 3.41 -2.93 -1.21
CA THR A 355 2.90 -1.76 -0.51
C THR A 355 1.81 -2.22 0.45
N LEU A 356 2.19 -2.51 1.67
CA LEU A 356 1.38 -3.23 2.65
C LEU A 356 1.09 -2.37 3.90
N PRO A 357 0.02 -2.68 4.65
CA PRO A 357 -0.35 -1.94 5.85
C PRO A 357 0.55 -2.29 7.03
N THR A 358 1.04 -1.29 7.76
CA THR A 358 1.86 -1.42 8.97
C THR A 358 1.08 -1.06 10.24
N GLY A 359 1.64 -1.27 11.43
CA GLY A 359 1.09 -0.78 12.69
C GLY A 359 -0.26 -1.41 13.07
N GLY A 360 -0.52 -2.64 12.66
CA GLY A 360 -1.75 -3.37 12.94
C GLY A 360 -2.93 -2.96 12.04
N VAL A 361 -2.70 -2.18 10.98
CA VAL A 361 -3.71 -1.77 10.00
C VAL A 361 -4.17 -2.95 9.14
N ALA A 362 -3.40 -4.03 9.06
CA ALA A 362 -3.76 -5.27 8.38
C ALA A 362 -5.08 -5.92 8.88
N ARG A 363 -5.65 -5.43 9.98
CA ARG A 363 -6.99 -5.83 10.47
C ARG A 363 -8.13 -5.40 9.56
N PHE A 364 -7.94 -4.39 8.72
CA PHE A 364 -8.98 -3.84 7.86
C PHE A 364 -8.49 -3.38 6.48
N ASN A 365 -7.21 -3.49 6.19
CA ASN A 365 -6.61 -3.15 4.90
C ASN A 365 -5.64 -4.25 4.47
N GLY A 366 -5.77 -4.77 3.26
CA GLY A 366 -4.97 -5.87 2.71
C GLY A 366 -3.76 -5.42 1.87
N GLY A 367 -3.40 -4.13 1.89
CA GLY A 367 -2.35 -3.58 1.04
C GLY A 367 -2.83 -3.14 -0.33
N LEU A 368 -1.92 -2.54 -1.09
CA LEU A 368 -2.20 -1.99 -2.42
C LEU A 368 -2.57 -3.10 -3.42
N SER A 369 -3.65 -2.89 -4.12
CA SER A 369 -4.17 -3.79 -5.13
C SER A 369 -4.87 -3.01 -6.26
N VAL A 370 -5.35 -3.69 -7.28
CA VAL A 370 -6.17 -3.05 -8.32
C VAL A 370 -7.44 -2.41 -7.74
N LEU A 371 -7.91 -2.87 -6.58
CA LEU A 371 -9.14 -2.37 -5.94
C LEU A 371 -9.02 -0.91 -5.51
N ASP A 372 -7.81 -0.46 -5.15
CA ASP A 372 -7.54 0.93 -4.76
C ASP A 372 -7.71 1.90 -5.94
N PHE A 373 -7.67 1.40 -7.16
CA PHE A 373 -7.84 2.15 -8.39
C PHE A 373 -9.22 1.96 -9.04
N LEU A 374 -10.10 1.15 -8.43
CA LEU A 374 -11.42 0.84 -8.98
C LEU A 374 -12.55 1.48 -8.16
N ARG A 375 -13.58 1.92 -8.86
CA ARG A 375 -14.81 2.44 -8.25
C ARG A 375 -15.96 1.50 -8.57
N ILE A 376 -16.66 1.06 -7.56
CA ILE A 376 -17.91 0.31 -7.68
C ILE A 376 -19.06 1.33 -7.64
N ARG A 377 -19.74 1.54 -8.77
CA ARG A 377 -20.79 2.53 -8.93
C ARG A 377 -22.13 1.84 -9.08
N THR A 378 -23.01 2.03 -8.11
CA THR A 378 -24.35 1.44 -8.10
C THR A 378 -25.29 2.20 -9.03
N TRP A 379 -26.24 1.47 -9.64
CA TRP A 379 -27.29 2.02 -10.45
C TRP A 379 -28.60 1.25 -10.25
N LEU A 380 -29.73 1.92 -10.51
CA LEU A 380 -31.08 1.37 -10.43
C LEU A 380 -31.84 1.72 -11.70
N LYS A 381 -32.58 0.76 -12.27
CA LYS A 381 -33.53 0.97 -13.35
C LYS A 381 -34.83 0.30 -12.99
N LEU A 382 -35.86 1.10 -12.70
CA LEU A 382 -37.23 0.61 -12.55
C LEU A 382 -38.00 0.82 -13.85
N GLU A 383 -38.99 -0.05 -14.08
CA GLU A 383 -39.94 0.03 -15.18
C GLU A 383 -41.34 0.26 -14.58
N SER A 384 -42.20 0.98 -15.30
CA SER A 384 -43.58 1.22 -14.83
C SER A 384 -44.36 -0.10 -14.73
N GLY A 385 -44.97 -0.37 -13.59
CA GLY A 385 -45.72 -1.60 -13.34
C GLY A 385 -46.20 -1.68 -11.89
N ASP A 386 -46.99 -2.68 -11.56
CA ASP A 386 -47.59 -2.86 -10.22
C ASP A 386 -46.54 -2.94 -9.11
N GLU A 387 -45.43 -3.63 -9.36
CA GLU A 387 -44.31 -3.72 -8.40
C GLU A 387 -43.62 -2.38 -8.19
N ALA A 388 -43.41 -1.59 -9.24
CA ALA A 388 -42.84 -0.25 -9.12
C ALA A 388 -43.78 0.72 -8.39
N ASP A 389 -45.10 0.62 -8.62
CA ASP A 389 -46.12 1.41 -7.93
C ASP A 389 -46.15 1.05 -6.43
N ALA A 390 -46.04 -0.23 -6.08
CA ALA A 390 -45.91 -0.67 -4.71
C ALA A 390 -44.66 -0.12 -4.01
N MET A 391 -43.50 -0.20 -4.69
CA MET A 391 -42.25 0.37 -4.20
C MET A 391 -42.33 1.89 -3.99
N ALA A 392 -42.98 2.62 -4.91
CA ALA A 392 -43.17 4.05 -4.77
C ALA A 392 -44.07 4.41 -3.58
N THR A 393 -45.09 3.59 -3.33
CA THR A 393 -46.00 3.73 -2.18
C THR A 393 -45.23 3.54 -0.87
N ASP A 394 -44.44 2.48 -0.74
CA ASP A 394 -43.62 2.22 0.44
C ASP A 394 -42.55 3.34 0.64
N ALA A 395 -41.89 3.78 -0.41
CA ALA A 395 -40.94 4.87 -0.35
C ALA A 395 -41.58 6.18 0.13
N ALA A 396 -42.78 6.50 -0.35
CA ALA A 396 -43.53 7.69 0.08
C ALA A 396 -43.91 7.59 1.57
N ALA A 397 -44.39 6.40 2.03
CA ALA A 397 -44.71 6.18 3.39
C ALA A 397 -43.50 6.31 4.32
N LEU A 398 -42.38 5.69 3.97
CA LEU A 398 -41.14 5.76 4.75
C LEU A 398 -40.61 7.18 4.83
N ALA A 399 -40.59 7.91 3.71
CA ALA A 399 -40.17 9.30 3.66
C ALA A 399 -40.99 10.20 4.60
N ARG A 400 -42.32 9.94 4.73
CA ARG A 400 -43.18 10.68 5.68
C ARG A 400 -42.87 10.34 7.12
N LEU A 401 -42.56 9.08 7.44
CA LEU A 401 -42.11 8.71 8.79
C LEU A 401 -40.83 9.45 9.20
N GLU A 402 -39.97 9.77 8.23
CA GLU A 402 -38.76 10.58 8.42
C GLU A 402 -39.01 12.10 8.36
N GLY A 403 -40.25 12.54 8.07
CA GLY A 403 -40.60 13.94 7.92
C GLY A 403 -40.20 14.57 6.58
N LEU A 404 -39.86 13.74 5.58
CA LEU A 404 -39.35 14.17 4.27
C LEU A 404 -40.46 14.21 3.20
N GLU A 405 -41.39 15.14 3.31
CA GLU A 405 -42.56 15.25 2.43
C GLU A 405 -42.18 15.43 0.94
N ALA A 406 -41.13 16.15 0.61
CA ALA A 406 -40.69 16.30 -0.79
C ALA A 406 -40.25 14.96 -1.41
N HIS A 407 -39.62 14.07 -0.62
CA HIS A 407 -39.27 12.72 -1.06
C HIS A 407 -40.54 11.87 -1.26
N ALA A 408 -41.49 11.97 -0.36
CA ALA A 408 -42.78 11.28 -0.48
C ALA A 408 -43.49 11.65 -1.79
N ARG A 409 -43.65 12.96 -2.06
CA ARG A 409 -44.24 13.46 -3.31
C ARG A 409 -43.46 13.05 -4.54
N ALA A 410 -42.12 13.01 -4.48
CA ALA A 410 -41.29 12.54 -5.58
C ALA A 410 -41.54 11.06 -5.89
N ALA A 411 -41.76 10.22 -4.90
CA ALA A 411 -42.11 8.82 -5.09
C ALA A 411 -43.51 8.68 -5.68
N GLU A 412 -44.52 9.37 -5.11
CA GLU A 412 -45.91 9.32 -5.57
C GLU A 412 -46.07 9.73 -7.04
N ARG A 413 -45.31 10.71 -7.52
CA ARG A 413 -45.29 11.11 -8.94
C ARG A 413 -44.88 9.99 -9.91
N ARG A 414 -44.40 8.89 -9.43
CA ARG A 414 -43.99 7.72 -10.23
C ARG A 414 -45.01 6.61 -10.22
N ILE A 415 -46.09 6.75 -9.43
CA ILE A 415 -47.25 5.85 -9.41
C ILE A 415 -48.11 6.15 -10.64
N ARG A 416 -48.47 5.10 -11.39
CA ARG A 416 -49.34 5.25 -12.58
C ARG A 416 -50.70 5.83 -12.19
N GLY A 417 -51.12 6.90 -12.85
CA GLY A 417 -52.41 7.54 -12.65
C GLY A 417 -52.48 8.52 -11.44
N SER A 418 -51.35 8.83 -10.83
CA SER A 418 -51.23 9.86 -9.79
C SER A 418 -51.14 11.30 -10.36
#